data_c7d6bf7c1320913c07b6068465ce8f63
#
_entry.id   c7d6bf7c1320913c07b6068465ce8f63
#
_cell.length_a   1.000
_cell.length_b   1.000
_cell.length_c   1.000
_cell.angle_alpha   90.00
_cell.angle_beta   90.00
_cell.angle_gamma   90.00
#
_symmetry.space_group_name_H-M   'P 1'
#
loop_
_entity.id
_entity.type
_entity.pdbx_description
1 polymer ?
#
loop_
_entity_poly.entity_id
_entity_poly.type
_entity_poly.pdbx_seq_one_letter_code
_entity_poly.pdbx_strand_id
1 'polypeptide(L)'
;MTERANFAKISIIKNHYLKMEDQEFQPQNAQNTEGAHFAQSLDLTPVRDAVDAVKRELAKVIIGQDELMDLLNIALLCDGHVLLEGVPGIAKTMTAKLLAKTIAAGFSRIQFTPDLMPSDVMGTMVFNAQTSQFYFNKGPVFSNIVLIDEINRAPAKTQAALFEVMEERQITVDGTTHKMTFPFFVIGTQNPIEQEGTYKLPEAQLDRFLFKINISYPSLTEEKQILRRFKEDFKQVKTAEVFPVLGAERIRMCQSLVERVHIREELVDYIASIVHNTRNNGDIYLGASPRASLAILKAAKAMAAINGREFVIPEDIQYVAYPVLNHRIILTPEREMEGYDTRDVVNEIVKKIDVPR
;
A
#
# COMPACT_ATOMS: atom_id res chain seq x y z
N MET A 1 -12.31 49.53 -24.07
CA MET A 1 -12.61 48.62 -25.20
C MET A 1 -12.81 47.17 -24.76
N THR A 2 -12.88 46.83 -23.49
CA THR A 2 -12.93 45.46 -22.96
C THR A 2 -14.31 44.97 -22.50
N GLU A 3 -15.33 45.83 -22.38
CA GLU A 3 -16.67 45.41 -21.94
C GLU A 3 -17.61 44.96 -23.08
N ARG A 4 -17.39 45.43 -24.30
CA ARG A 4 -18.22 45.04 -25.46
C ARG A 4 -17.94 43.60 -25.99
N ALA A 5 -16.79 43.05 -25.71
CA ALA A 5 -16.41 41.72 -26.13
C ALA A 5 -17.04 40.59 -25.28
N ASN A 6 -17.38 40.86 -24.01
CA ASN A 6 -18.00 39.87 -23.10
C ASN A 6 -19.52 39.72 -23.35
N PHE A 7 -20.21 40.78 -23.78
CA PHE A 7 -21.64 40.69 -24.11
C PHE A 7 -21.94 39.87 -25.38
N ALA A 8 -21.04 39.92 -26.37
CA ALA A 8 -21.18 39.15 -27.59
C ALA A 8 -20.99 37.63 -27.38
N LYS A 9 -20.14 37.21 -26.46
CA LYS A 9 -19.96 35.77 -26.11
C LYS A 9 -21.15 35.17 -25.38
N ILE A 10 -21.81 35.95 -24.52
CA ILE A 10 -22.97 35.49 -23.71
C ILE A 10 -24.23 35.35 -24.65
N SER A 11 -24.36 36.20 -25.67
CA SER A 11 -25.43 36.13 -26.64
C SER A 11 -25.33 34.92 -27.56
N ILE A 12 -24.12 34.48 -27.93
CA ILE A 12 -23.89 33.30 -28.77
C ILE A 12 -24.21 32.02 -28.04
N ILE A 13 -23.88 31.94 -26.74
CA ILE A 13 -24.15 30.74 -25.90
C ILE A 13 -25.67 30.62 -25.64
N LYS A 14 -26.40 31.73 -25.46
CA LYS A 14 -27.86 31.69 -25.26
C LYS A 14 -28.63 31.24 -26.52
N ASN A 15 -28.18 31.63 -27.72
CA ASN A 15 -28.79 31.20 -28.97
C ASN A 15 -28.48 29.73 -29.34
N HIS A 16 -27.45 29.15 -28.77
CA HIS A 16 -27.16 27.72 -29.00
C HIS A 16 -28.06 26.82 -28.15
N TYR A 17 -28.45 27.27 -26.94
CA TYR A 17 -29.36 26.52 -26.05
C TYR A 17 -30.82 26.59 -26.50
N LEU A 18 -31.27 27.66 -27.17
CA LEU A 18 -32.65 27.82 -27.63
C LEU A 18 -32.97 27.08 -28.95
N LYS A 19 -31.97 26.52 -29.63
CA LYS A 19 -32.16 25.71 -30.85
C LYS A 19 -32.27 24.20 -30.62
N MET A 20 -32.21 23.74 -29.38
CA MET A 20 -32.28 22.30 -29.03
C MET A 20 -33.65 21.85 -28.47
N GLU A 21 -34.64 22.75 -28.36
CA GLU A 21 -35.95 22.43 -27.77
C GLU A 21 -37.08 22.09 -28.79
N ASP A 22 -36.84 22.18 -30.12
CA ASP A 22 -37.86 21.87 -31.14
C ASP A 22 -37.48 20.66 -32.02
N GLN A 23 -37.19 19.51 -31.40
CA GLN A 23 -37.26 18.22 -32.09
C GLN A 23 -38.27 17.31 -31.37
N GLU A 24 -39.47 17.24 -31.92
CA GLU A 24 -40.52 16.29 -31.57
C GLU A 24 -40.00 14.85 -31.63
N PHE A 25 -40.04 14.19 -30.49
CA PHE A 25 -39.70 12.78 -30.33
C PHE A 25 -40.84 11.91 -30.85
N GLN A 26 -40.69 11.33 -32.05
CA GLN A 26 -41.57 10.24 -32.51
C GLN A 26 -41.05 8.92 -31.91
N PRO A 27 -41.91 8.14 -31.23
CA PRO A 27 -41.51 6.82 -30.74
C PRO A 27 -41.48 5.81 -31.89
N GLN A 28 -40.30 5.49 -32.39
CA GLN A 28 -40.12 4.30 -33.21
C GLN A 28 -40.13 3.05 -32.35
N ASN A 29 -41.01 2.12 -32.66
CA ASN A 29 -41.06 0.77 -32.09
C ASN A 29 -39.68 0.09 -32.19
N ALA A 30 -38.92 0.08 -31.10
CA ALA A 30 -37.77 -0.80 -30.94
C ALA A 30 -38.26 -2.13 -30.39
N GLN A 31 -38.26 -3.14 -31.25
CA GLN A 31 -38.37 -4.53 -30.83
C GLN A 31 -37.24 -4.83 -29.83
N ASN A 32 -37.63 -5.26 -28.65
CA ASN A 32 -36.74 -5.81 -27.62
C ASN A 32 -35.98 -7.00 -28.20
N THR A 33 -34.73 -6.77 -28.56
CA THR A 33 -33.69 -7.82 -28.50
C THR A 33 -32.86 -7.54 -27.26
N GLU A 34 -33.27 -8.07 -26.12
CA GLU A 34 -32.42 -8.30 -24.98
C GLU A 34 -31.32 -9.29 -25.38
N GLY A 35 -30.34 -8.79 -26.13
CA GLY A 35 -29.02 -9.41 -26.16
C GLY A 35 -28.36 -9.18 -24.81
N ALA A 36 -28.35 -10.20 -23.97
CA ALA A 36 -27.48 -10.21 -22.81
C ALA A 36 -26.07 -9.88 -23.32
N HIS A 37 -25.63 -8.63 -23.09
CA HIS A 37 -24.22 -8.31 -23.15
C HIS A 37 -23.58 -9.12 -22.03
N PHE A 38 -23.07 -10.31 -22.34
CA PHE A 38 -22.08 -10.97 -21.50
C PHE A 38 -20.93 -9.98 -21.39
N ALA A 39 -20.86 -9.26 -20.27
CA ALA A 39 -19.69 -8.46 -19.94
C ALA A 39 -18.48 -9.40 -20.11
N GLN A 40 -17.55 -9.00 -20.99
CA GLN A 40 -16.36 -9.81 -21.22
C GLN A 40 -15.73 -10.07 -19.85
N SER A 41 -15.56 -11.35 -19.50
CA SER A 41 -14.96 -11.74 -18.23
C SER A 41 -13.60 -11.07 -18.11
N LEU A 42 -13.30 -10.52 -16.94
CA LEU A 42 -12.05 -9.84 -16.67
C LEU A 42 -10.93 -10.88 -16.53
N ASP A 43 -10.02 -10.96 -17.50
CA ASP A 43 -8.88 -11.88 -17.39
C ASP A 43 -7.89 -11.38 -16.33
N LEU A 44 -7.84 -12.06 -15.20
CA LEU A 44 -6.93 -11.80 -14.08
C LEU A 44 -5.73 -12.75 -14.04
N THR A 45 -5.61 -13.64 -15.04
CA THR A 45 -4.45 -14.52 -15.19
C THR A 45 -3.12 -13.75 -15.12
N PRO A 46 -2.98 -12.55 -15.77
CA PRO A 46 -1.74 -11.78 -15.68
C PRO A 46 -1.36 -11.33 -14.27
N VAL A 47 -2.35 -11.05 -13.41
CA VAL A 47 -2.13 -10.65 -12.00
C VAL A 47 -1.68 -11.84 -11.19
N ARG A 48 -2.40 -12.96 -11.27
CA ARG A 48 -2.09 -14.20 -10.58
C ARG A 48 -0.69 -14.71 -10.96
N ASP A 49 -0.40 -14.81 -12.26
CA ASP A 49 0.90 -15.29 -12.75
C ASP A 49 2.06 -14.39 -12.32
N ALA A 50 1.85 -13.07 -12.27
CA ALA A 50 2.83 -12.12 -11.78
C ALA A 50 3.16 -12.35 -10.30
N VAL A 51 2.13 -12.47 -9.45
CA VAL A 51 2.29 -12.70 -8.01
C VAL A 51 2.89 -14.06 -7.73
N ASP A 52 2.43 -15.12 -8.40
CA ASP A 52 2.97 -16.48 -8.28
C ASP A 52 4.45 -16.55 -8.71
N ALA A 53 4.85 -15.79 -9.74
CA ALA A 53 6.23 -15.70 -10.15
C ALA A 53 7.09 -15.03 -9.07
N VAL A 54 6.64 -13.90 -8.49
CA VAL A 54 7.34 -13.23 -7.38
C VAL A 54 7.44 -14.14 -6.17
N LYS A 55 6.35 -14.79 -5.75
CA LYS A 55 6.33 -15.73 -4.61
C LYS A 55 7.30 -16.89 -4.81
N ARG A 56 7.34 -17.49 -5.99
CA ARG A 56 8.28 -18.58 -6.31
C ARG A 56 9.74 -18.15 -6.22
N GLU A 57 10.06 -16.94 -6.68
CA GLU A 57 11.42 -16.40 -6.57
C GLU A 57 11.81 -16.13 -5.11
N LEU A 58 10.91 -15.53 -4.32
CA LEU A 58 11.14 -15.26 -2.90
C LEU A 58 11.30 -16.55 -2.09
N ALA A 59 10.49 -17.58 -2.36
CA ALA A 59 10.52 -18.88 -1.69
C ALA A 59 11.84 -19.65 -1.87
N LYS A 60 12.66 -19.30 -2.88
CA LYS A 60 14.01 -19.87 -3.03
C LYS A 60 14.91 -19.50 -1.84
N VAL A 61 14.65 -18.37 -1.20
CA VAL A 61 15.47 -17.85 -0.10
C VAL A 61 14.70 -17.77 1.22
N ILE A 62 13.50 -17.21 1.18
CA ILE A 62 12.64 -17.06 2.36
C ILE A 62 11.92 -18.41 2.61
N ILE A 63 11.93 -18.84 3.86
CA ILE A 63 11.20 -20.03 4.31
C ILE A 63 10.08 -19.57 5.21
N GLY A 64 8.87 -20.03 4.92
CA GLY A 64 7.66 -19.58 5.61
C GLY A 64 7.31 -18.11 5.25
N GLN A 65 6.60 -17.44 6.14
CA GLN A 65 6.18 -16.04 5.96
C GLN A 65 5.28 -15.83 4.73
N ASP A 66 4.44 -16.79 4.39
CA ASP A 66 3.54 -16.72 3.22
C ASP A 66 2.59 -15.53 3.35
N GLU A 67 2.03 -15.27 4.54
CA GLU A 67 1.19 -14.11 4.83
C GLU A 67 1.91 -12.78 4.54
N LEU A 68 3.18 -12.67 4.96
CA LEU A 68 4.01 -11.49 4.67
C LEU A 68 4.17 -11.30 3.16
N MET A 69 4.47 -12.36 2.43
CA MET A 69 4.64 -12.32 0.97
C MET A 69 3.34 -11.92 0.28
N ASP A 70 2.20 -12.41 0.73
CA ASP A 70 0.88 -12.03 0.21
C ASP A 70 0.59 -10.55 0.44
N LEU A 71 0.75 -10.07 1.67
CA LEU A 71 0.48 -8.68 2.02
C LEU A 71 1.43 -7.70 1.32
N LEU A 72 2.70 -8.07 1.11
CA LEU A 72 3.64 -7.25 0.32
C LEU A 72 3.22 -7.15 -1.15
N ASN A 73 2.76 -8.26 -1.76
CA ASN A 73 2.26 -8.24 -3.13
C ASN A 73 0.95 -7.44 -3.24
N ILE A 74 0.02 -7.61 -2.30
CA ILE A 74 -1.20 -6.80 -2.23
C ILE A 74 -0.85 -5.31 -2.13
N ALA A 75 0.09 -4.94 -1.24
CA ALA A 75 0.51 -3.56 -1.08
C ALA A 75 1.13 -2.97 -2.35
N LEU A 76 1.96 -3.74 -3.07
CA LEU A 76 2.53 -3.35 -4.35
C LEU A 76 1.45 -3.13 -5.42
N LEU A 77 0.45 -4.01 -5.47
CA LEU A 77 -0.68 -3.90 -6.39
C LEU A 77 -1.63 -2.74 -6.04
N CYS A 78 -1.72 -2.35 -4.77
CA CYS A 78 -2.50 -1.21 -4.30
C CYS A 78 -1.75 0.12 -4.36
N ASP A 79 -0.49 0.14 -4.84
CA ASP A 79 0.40 1.29 -4.79
C ASP A 79 0.53 1.90 -3.37
N GLY A 80 0.51 1.02 -2.35
CA GLY A 80 0.57 1.38 -0.93
C GLY A 80 1.95 1.12 -0.33
N HIS A 81 2.19 1.65 0.87
CA HIS A 81 3.40 1.43 1.67
C HIS A 81 3.12 0.49 2.84
N VAL A 82 4.12 -0.16 3.41
CA VAL A 82 3.94 -1.08 4.53
C VAL A 82 4.86 -0.79 5.69
N LEU A 83 4.36 -1.03 6.90
CA LEU A 83 5.13 -1.02 8.14
C LEU A 83 5.25 -2.47 8.63
N LEU A 84 6.49 -2.94 8.80
CA LEU A 84 6.79 -4.26 9.33
C LEU A 84 7.15 -4.13 10.82
N GLU A 85 6.37 -4.76 11.67
CA GLU A 85 6.68 -4.85 13.09
C GLU A 85 7.09 -6.27 13.45
N GLY A 86 8.16 -6.41 14.21
CA GLY A 86 8.62 -7.72 14.64
C GLY A 86 10.03 -7.66 15.22
N VAL A 87 10.43 -8.73 15.87
CA VAL A 87 11.73 -8.84 16.50
C VAL A 87 12.91 -8.78 15.50
N PRO A 88 14.12 -8.46 15.95
CA PRO A 88 15.31 -8.54 15.11
C PRO A 88 15.56 -9.97 14.60
N GLY A 89 16.20 -10.09 13.42
CA GLY A 89 16.65 -11.39 12.90
C GLY A 89 15.65 -12.21 12.08
N ILE A 90 14.40 -11.74 11.89
CA ILE A 90 13.36 -12.44 11.12
C ILE A 90 13.35 -12.08 9.63
N ALA A 91 14.50 -11.84 9.05
CA ALA A 91 14.72 -11.62 7.61
C ALA A 91 13.97 -10.41 6.95
N LYS A 92 13.47 -9.41 7.71
CA LYS A 92 12.79 -8.22 7.18
C LYS A 92 13.56 -7.53 6.05
N THR A 93 14.84 -7.22 6.31
CA THR A 93 15.74 -6.59 5.32
C THR A 93 15.97 -7.47 4.10
N MET A 94 16.08 -8.79 4.30
CA MET A 94 16.28 -9.73 3.21
C MET A 94 15.04 -9.80 2.30
N THR A 95 13.86 -9.88 2.87
CA THR A 95 12.58 -9.91 2.13
C THR A 95 12.41 -8.65 1.27
N ALA A 96 12.65 -7.46 1.83
CA ALA A 96 12.59 -6.20 1.07
C ALA A 96 13.60 -6.16 -0.08
N LYS A 97 14.84 -6.57 0.16
CA LYS A 97 15.89 -6.62 -0.87
C LYS A 97 15.57 -7.61 -1.99
N LEU A 98 15.04 -8.78 -1.64
CA LEU A 98 14.67 -9.79 -2.62
C LEU A 98 13.43 -9.37 -3.42
N LEU A 99 12.45 -8.75 -2.79
CA LEU A 99 11.30 -8.17 -3.49
C LEU A 99 11.76 -7.17 -4.55
N ALA A 100 12.65 -6.23 -4.20
CA ALA A 100 13.21 -5.27 -5.16
C ALA A 100 13.91 -5.97 -6.33
N LYS A 101 14.63 -7.06 -6.06
CA LYS A 101 15.30 -7.84 -7.09
C LYS A 101 14.31 -8.55 -8.03
N THR A 102 13.21 -9.10 -7.49
CA THR A 102 12.19 -9.80 -8.30
C THR A 102 11.42 -8.86 -9.22
N ILE A 103 11.29 -7.59 -8.86
CA ILE A 103 10.59 -6.58 -9.68
C ILE A 103 11.53 -5.71 -10.52
N ALA A 104 12.80 -6.11 -10.69
CA ALA A 104 13.82 -5.38 -11.45
C ALA A 104 13.91 -3.88 -11.07
N ALA A 105 13.77 -3.57 -9.78
CA ALA A 105 13.68 -2.21 -9.27
C ALA A 105 14.93 -1.81 -8.46
N GLY A 106 15.22 -0.51 -8.45
CA GLY A 106 16.26 0.06 -7.59
C GLY A 106 15.89 -0.16 -6.10
N PHE A 107 16.89 -0.50 -5.30
CA PHE A 107 16.75 -0.72 -3.86
C PHE A 107 17.67 0.20 -3.08
N SER A 108 17.16 0.83 -2.03
CA SER A 108 17.95 1.51 -1.01
C SER A 108 17.55 1.03 0.38
N ARG A 109 18.50 1.07 1.28
CA ARG A 109 18.30 0.82 2.70
C ARG A 109 18.76 2.05 3.47
N ILE A 110 17.90 2.56 4.32
CA ILE A 110 18.17 3.71 5.19
C ILE A 110 18.00 3.23 6.63
N GLN A 111 19.05 3.29 7.41
CA GLN A 111 18.99 3.04 8.85
C GLN A 111 18.66 4.35 9.54
N PHE A 112 17.52 4.41 10.22
CA PHE A 112 17.15 5.59 11.01
C PHE A 112 17.91 5.61 12.33
N THR A 113 18.48 6.79 12.64
CA THR A 113 19.28 7.05 13.85
C THR A 113 18.85 8.41 14.44
N PRO A 114 19.12 8.67 15.75
CA PRO A 114 18.70 9.91 16.39
C PRO A 114 19.31 11.19 15.82
N ASP A 115 20.42 11.09 15.11
CA ASP A 115 21.16 12.19 14.47
C ASP A 115 20.83 12.37 12.99
N LEU A 116 19.98 11.49 12.39
CA LEU A 116 19.67 11.52 10.96
C LEU A 116 18.86 12.79 10.59
N MET A 117 19.38 13.53 9.64
CA MET A 117 18.73 14.75 9.12
C MET A 117 17.84 14.47 7.90
N PRO A 118 16.81 15.29 7.63
CA PRO A 118 16.02 15.17 6.41
C PRO A 118 16.85 15.18 5.12
N SER A 119 17.92 16.00 5.08
CA SER A 119 18.85 16.08 3.93
C SER A 119 19.55 14.76 3.62
N ASP A 120 19.82 13.93 4.65
CA ASP A 120 20.49 12.64 4.48
C ASP A 120 19.59 11.64 3.76
N VAL A 121 18.28 11.78 3.93
CA VAL A 121 17.26 10.92 3.31
C VAL A 121 16.84 11.46 1.94
N MET A 122 16.57 12.78 1.86
CA MET A 122 16.01 13.44 0.66
C MET A 122 17.08 13.82 -0.35
N GLY A 123 18.28 14.14 0.12
CA GLY A 123 19.35 14.73 -0.69
C GLY A 123 19.56 16.21 -0.39
N THR A 124 20.57 16.77 -1.02
CA THR A 124 21.03 18.15 -0.75
C THR A 124 21.55 18.83 -2.01
N MET A 125 21.51 20.17 -2.02
CA MET A 125 22.17 20.96 -3.06
C MET A 125 23.69 20.94 -2.85
N VAL A 126 24.43 20.60 -3.90
CA VAL A 126 25.89 20.53 -3.89
C VAL A 126 26.46 21.51 -4.91
N PHE A 127 27.45 22.30 -4.50
CA PHE A 127 28.15 23.21 -5.40
C PHE A 127 29.22 22.45 -6.18
N ASN A 128 29.15 22.50 -7.50
CA ASN A 128 30.18 21.99 -8.38
C ASN A 128 31.18 23.11 -8.72
N ALA A 129 32.39 23.02 -8.16
CA ALA A 129 33.42 24.03 -8.35
C ALA A 129 33.93 24.11 -9.81
N GLN A 130 33.82 23.05 -10.60
CA GLN A 130 34.25 23.03 -11.99
C GLN A 130 33.30 23.79 -12.92
N THR A 131 31.99 23.63 -12.67
CA THR A 131 30.93 24.26 -13.48
C THR A 131 30.42 25.55 -12.85
N SER A 132 30.84 25.88 -11.62
CA SER A 132 30.34 27.00 -10.80
C SER A 132 28.80 27.00 -10.65
N GLN A 133 28.20 25.81 -10.58
CA GLN A 133 26.75 25.62 -10.50
C GLN A 133 26.38 24.74 -9.31
N PHE A 134 25.21 25.00 -8.75
CA PHE A 134 24.58 24.08 -7.80
C PHE A 134 23.81 22.99 -8.55
N TYR A 135 23.89 21.78 -8.06
CA TYR A 135 23.06 20.66 -8.53
C TYR A 135 22.47 19.92 -7.34
N PHE A 136 21.29 19.34 -7.54
CA PHE A 136 20.65 18.53 -6.51
C PHE A 136 21.25 17.10 -6.53
N ASN A 137 21.91 16.74 -5.44
CA ASN A 137 22.37 15.37 -5.20
C ASN A 137 21.26 14.60 -4.51
N LYS A 138 20.61 13.70 -5.27
CA LYS A 138 19.47 12.90 -4.81
C LYS A 138 19.86 11.99 -3.65
N GLY A 139 19.07 12.00 -2.59
CA GLY A 139 19.23 11.10 -1.45
C GLY A 139 18.71 9.68 -1.74
N PRO A 140 18.94 8.74 -0.81
CA PRO A 140 18.57 7.32 -0.97
C PRO A 140 17.06 7.08 -1.13
N VAL A 141 16.19 8.00 -0.74
CA VAL A 141 14.74 7.90 -0.91
C VAL A 141 14.31 7.85 -2.39
N PHE A 142 15.17 8.31 -3.32
CA PHE A 142 14.88 8.26 -4.76
C PHE A 142 15.04 6.88 -5.41
N SER A 143 15.09 5.82 -4.62
CA SER A 143 15.00 4.44 -5.11
C SER A 143 13.54 4.00 -5.27
N ASN A 144 13.31 2.94 -6.05
CA ASN A 144 11.98 2.39 -6.24
C ASN A 144 11.46 1.67 -4.98
N ILE A 145 12.29 0.83 -4.39
CA ILE A 145 12.02 0.16 -3.11
C ILE A 145 12.93 0.75 -2.05
N VAL A 146 12.36 1.36 -1.06
CA VAL A 146 13.08 2.00 0.04
C VAL A 146 12.76 1.24 1.33
N LEU A 147 13.75 0.55 1.86
CA LEU A 147 13.66 -0.04 3.20
C LEU A 147 14.16 0.97 4.22
N ILE A 148 13.33 1.29 5.18
CA ILE A 148 13.66 2.16 6.31
C ILE A 148 13.71 1.31 7.57
N ASP A 149 14.91 1.04 8.03
CA ASP A 149 15.08 0.29 9.27
C ASP A 149 14.93 1.21 10.47
N GLU A 150 14.15 0.75 11.45
CA GLU A 150 13.91 1.42 12.73
C GLU A 150 13.37 2.86 12.58
N ILE A 151 12.28 2.98 11.80
CA ILE A 151 11.67 4.26 11.42
C ILE A 151 11.35 5.16 12.62
N ASN A 152 11.15 4.58 13.78
CA ASN A 152 10.87 5.28 15.05
C ASN A 152 12.12 5.81 15.78
N ARG A 153 13.35 5.61 15.24
CA ARG A 153 14.58 6.15 15.86
C ARG A 153 14.97 7.55 15.38
N ALA A 154 14.52 7.98 14.21
CA ALA A 154 14.85 9.32 13.73
C ALA A 154 14.00 10.41 14.39
N PRO A 155 14.52 11.65 14.46
CA PRO A 155 13.76 12.80 14.96
C PRO A 155 12.48 13.03 14.19
N ALA A 156 11.45 13.60 14.82
CA ALA A 156 10.14 13.86 14.24
C ALA A 156 10.21 14.68 12.93
N LYS A 157 11.20 15.57 12.79
CA LYS A 157 11.39 16.34 11.56
C LYS A 157 11.77 15.47 10.37
N THR A 158 12.64 14.47 10.56
CA THR A 158 13.07 13.52 9.51
C THR A 158 11.94 12.55 9.17
N GLN A 159 11.20 12.09 10.18
CA GLN A 159 9.99 11.30 9.98
C GLN A 159 8.95 12.07 9.15
N ALA A 160 8.64 13.32 9.51
CA ALA A 160 7.66 14.15 8.80
C ALA A 160 8.03 14.35 7.33
N ALA A 161 9.31 14.62 7.03
CA ALA A 161 9.79 14.77 5.66
C ALA A 161 9.62 13.47 4.85
N LEU A 162 9.94 12.32 5.44
CA LEU A 162 9.71 11.02 4.79
C LEU A 162 8.22 10.80 4.49
N PHE A 163 7.34 11.05 5.46
CA PHE A 163 5.90 10.85 5.29
C PHE A 163 5.29 11.80 4.25
N GLU A 164 5.83 13.01 4.10
CA GLU A 164 5.46 13.91 3.01
C GLU A 164 5.81 13.30 1.65
N VAL A 165 7.02 12.77 1.49
CA VAL A 165 7.43 12.09 0.25
C VAL A 165 6.59 10.85 -0.06
N MET A 166 6.22 10.08 0.95
CA MET A 166 5.35 8.91 0.79
C MET A 166 3.96 9.30 0.24
N GLU A 167 3.41 10.41 0.70
CA GLU A 167 2.09 10.90 0.27
C GLU A 167 2.15 11.58 -1.11
N GLU A 168 3.06 12.58 -1.24
CA GLU A 168 3.14 13.44 -2.43
C GLU A 168 3.88 12.80 -3.61
N ARG A 169 4.68 11.77 -3.36
CA ARG A 169 5.54 11.09 -4.34
C ARG A 169 6.46 12.04 -5.11
N GLN A 170 6.83 13.12 -4.46
CA GLN A 170 7.74 14.14 -4.98
C GLN A 170 8.42 14.90 -3.86
N ILE A 171 9.52 15.55 -4.18
CA ILE A 171 10.26 16.47 -3.30
C ILE A 171 10.49 17.76 -4.05
N THR A 172 10.24 18.89 -3.42
CA THR A 172 10.57 20.22 -3.98
C THR A 172 11.78 20.79 -3.26
N VAL A 173 12.86 21.04 -4.02
CA VAL A 173 14.11 21.62 -3.53
C VAL A 173 14.45 22.81 -4.40
N ASP A 174 14.69 23.95 -3.77
CA ASP A 174 15.06 25.21 -4.46
C ASP A 174 14.13 25.53 -5.66
N GLY A 175 12.81 25.40 -5.43
CA GLY A 175 11.77 25.67 -6.45
C GLY A 175 11.64 24.59 -7.54
N THR A 176 12.49 23.57 -7.54
CA THR A 176 12.44 22.47 -8.52
C THR A 176 11.80 21.22 -7.90
N THR A 177 10.76 20.69 -8.56
CA THR A 177 10.07 19.50 -8.11
C THR A 177 10.66 18.24 -8.75
N HIS A 178 11.09 17.32 -7.91
CA HIS A 178 11.65 16.00 -8.29
C HIS A 178 10.64 14.91 -7.94
N LYS A 179 10.06 14.26 -8.95
CA LYS A 179 9.10 13.16 -8.77
C LYS A 179 9.82 11.84 -8.48
N MET A 180 9.17 10.99 -7.67
CA MET A 180 9.61 9.62 -7.44
C MET A 180 9.40 8.75 -8.68
N THR A 181 10.31 7.81 -8.92
CA THR A 181 10.21 6.88 -10.05
C THR A 181 9.31 5.72 -9.68
N PHE A 182 8.36 5.39 -10.57
CA PHE A 182 7.48 4.23 -10.38
C PHE A 182 8.19 2.90 -10.64
N PRO A 183 7.90 1.83 -9.89
CA PRO A 183 7.11 1.85 -8.63
C PRO A 183 7.87 2.56 -7.51
N PHE A 184 7.16 3.22 -6.59
CA PHE A 184 7.74 3.79 -5.38
C PHE A 184 7.09 3.13 -4.16
N PHE A 185 7.84 2.28 -3.49
CA PHE A 185 7.34 1.44 -2.41
C PHE A 185 8.23 1.53 -1.18
N VAL A 186 7.71 2.09 -0.11
CA VAL A 186 8.41 2.21 1.17
C VAL A 186 8.01 1.07 2.09
N ILE A 187 9.02 0.43 2.65
CA ILE A 187 8.90 -0.61 3.68
C ILE A 187 9.57 -0.05 4.94
N GLY A 188 8.77 0.42 5.90
CA GLY A 188 9.28 0.81 7.22
C GLY A 188 9.42 -0.43 8.11
N THR A 189 10.42 -0.45 8.99
CA THR A 189 10.50 -1.46 10.05
C THR A 189 10.45 -0.80 11.43
N GLN A 190 9.84 -1.48 12.37
CA GLN A 190 9.79 -1.09 13.77
C GLN A 190 10.07 -2.32 14.65
N ASN A 191 10.81 -2.09 15.74
CA ASN A 191 11.00 -3.12 16.76
C ASN A 191 10.08 -2.79 17.96
N PRO A 192 9.12 -3.64 18.31
CA PRO A 192 8.19 -3.36 19.41
C PRO A 192 8.85 -3.41 20.79
N ILE A 193 10.01 -4.08 20.91
CA ILE A 193 10.69 -4.30 22.19
C ILE A 193 11.58 -3.11 22.56
N GLU A 194 12.18 -2.44 21.57
CA GLU A 194 13.10 -1.32 21.80
C GLU A 194 12.30 -0.04 22.04
N GLN A 195 12.23 0.40 23.28
CA GLN A 195 11.58 1.65 23.69
C GLN A 195 12.59 2.77 23.95
N GLU A 196 13.81 2.44 24.29
CA GLU A 196 14.86 3.42 24.62
C GLU A 196 15.41 4.10 23.37
N GLY A 197 15.45 5.43 23.36
CA GLY A 197 15.92 6.20 22.21
C GLY A 197 14.98 6.21 20.99
N THR A 198 13.68 5.91 21.19
CA THR A 198 12.68 5.91 20.12
C THR A 198 11.70 7.07 20.25
N TYR A 199 11.22 7.54 19.10
CA TYR A 199 10.14 8.53 18.99
C TYR A 199 8.89 7.83 18.51
N LYS A 200 7.80 7.86 19.30
CA LYS A 200 6.52 7.28 18.87
C LYS A 200 6.06 7.93 17.57
N LEU A 201 5.70 7.11 16.58
CA LEU A 201 5.10 7.62 15.34
C LEU A 201 3.68 8.14 15.64
N PRO A 202 3.35 9.39 15.25
CA PRO A 202 1.99 9.90 15.38
C PRO A 202 1.00 9.08 14.56
N GLU A 203 -0.20 8.92 15.06
CA GLU A 203 -1.27 8.14 14.43
C GLU A 203 -1.59 8.62 12.99
N ALA A 204 -1.56 9.95 12.77
CA ALA A 204 -1.75 10.54 11.44
C ALA A 204 -0.64 10.17 10.43
N GLN A 205 0.55 9.83 10.91
CA GLN A 205 1.65 9.37 10.07
C GLN A 205 1.54 7.86 9.80
N LEU A 206 1.14 7.08 10.81
CA LEU A 206 0.87 5.65 10.66
C LEU A 206 -0.25 5.37 9.65
N ASP A 207 -1.27 6.22 9.58
CA ASP A 207 -2.40 6.10 8.64
C ASP A 207 -1.98 6.16 7.15
N ARG A 208 -0.75 6.59 6.84
CA ARG A 208 -0.18 6.59 5.48
C ARG A 208 0.31 5.23 5.01
N PHE A 209 0.59 4.32 5.93
CA PHE A 209 0.87 2.93 5.57
C PHE A 209 -0.43 2.20 5.22
N LEU A 210 -0.42 1.44 4.14
CA LEU A 210 -1.54 0.58 3.77
C LEU A 210 -1.74 -0.50 4.83
N PHE A 211 -0.64 -1.18 5.17
CA PHE A 211 -0.60 -2.26 6.16
C PHE A 211 0.44 -2.02 7.23
N LYS A 212 0.10 -2.43 8.46
CA LYS A 212 1.07 -2.79 9.49
C LYS A 212 1.06 -4.31 9.63
N ILE A 213 2.19 -4.95 9.32
CA ILE A 213 2.34 -6.40 9.29
C ILE A 213 3.16 -6.83 10.48
N ASN A 214 2.54 -7.61 11.37
CA ASN A 214 3.22 -8.19 12.52
C ASN A 214 3.87 -9.49 12.11
N ILE A 215 5.21 -9.54 12.15
CA ILE A 215 5.99 -10.72 11.79
C ILE A 215 6.34 -11.49 13.06
N SER A 216 5.85 -12.72 13.14
CA SER A 216 6.15 -13.64 14.22
C SER A 216 7.44 -14.44 13.96
N TYR A 217 7.93 -15.11 14.98
CA TYR A 217 8.99 -16.11 14.80
C TYR A 217 8.53 -17.25 13.89
N PRO A 218 9.44 -17.89 13.14
CA PRO A 218 9.11 -19.07 12.37
C PRO A 218 8.60 -20.19 13.26
N SER A 219 7.70 -20.98 12.75
CA SER A 219 7.23 -22.21 13.39
C SER A 219 8.38 -23.21 13.54
N LEU A 220 8.28 -24.17 14.47
CA LEU A 220 9.28 -25.23 14.63
C LEU A 220 9.57 -25.96 13.30
N THR A 221 8.56 -26.14 12.46
CA THR A 221 8.71 -26.80 11.15
C THR A 221 9.55 -25.96 10.19
N GLU A 222 9.28 -24.67 10.13
CA GLU A 222 10.03 -23.70 9.30
C GLU A 222 11.46 -23.56 9.82
N GLU A 223 11.67 -23.48 11.14
CA GLU A 223 12.99 -23.41 11.72
C GLU A 223 13.84 -24.65 11.39
N LYS A 224 13.24 -25.85 11.45
CA LYS A 224 13.90 -27.08 10.98
C LYS A 224 14.27 -27.02 9.51
N GLN A 225 13.42 -26.40 8.66
CA GLN A 225 13.73 -26.22 7.24
C GLN A 225 14.88 -25.23 7.04
N ILE A 226 14.90 -24.14 7.80
CA ILE A 226 16.01 -23.17 7.80
C ILE A 226 17.31 -23.89 8.15
N LEU A 227 17.36 -24.60 9.27
CA LEU A 227 18.54 -25.35 9.70
C LEU A 227 19.02 -26.37 8.67
N ARG A 228 18.09 -27.11 8.06
CA ARG A 228 18.41 -28.09 7.00
C ARG A 228 19.02 -27.41 5.76
N ARG A 229 18.57 -26.20 5.40
CA ARG A 229 19.10 -25.43 4.27
C ARG A 229 20.54 -24.98 4.51
N PHE A 230 20.87 -24.58 5.71
CA PHE A 230 22.21 -24.09 6.07
C PHE A 230 23.14 -25.19 6.65
N LYS A 231 22.66 -26.43 6.78
CA LYS A 231 23.40 -27.53 7.39
C LYS A 231 24.80 -27.78 6.75
N GLU A 232 24.90 -27.64 5.45
CA GLU A 232 26.11 -27.98 4.68
C GLU A 232 26.93 -26.75 4.26
N ASP A 233 26.29 -25.56 4.18
CA ASP A 233 26.96 -24.32 3.82
C ASP A 233 26.33 -23.12 4.54
N PHE A 234 27.04 -22.62 5.53
CA PHE A 234 26.62 -21.45 6.33
C PHE A 234 26.64 -20.12 5.55
N LYS A 235 27.29 -20.04 4.40
CA LYS A 235 27.39 -18.84 3.57
C LYS A 235 26.34 -18.79 2.47
N GLN A 236 25.60 -19.87 2.26
CA GLN A 236 24.66 -20.01 1.16
C GLN A 236 23.34 -19.28 1.42
N VAL A 237 23.39 -17.95 1.39
CA VAL A 237 22.17 -17.20 1.08
C VAL A 237 22.05 -17.18 -0.44
N LYS A 238 21.16 -18.01 -0.98
CA LYS A 238 20.96 -18.20 -2.44
C LYS A 238 20.38 -16.96 -3.15
N THR A 239 20.74 -15.77 -2.71
CA THR A 239 20.27 -14.51 -3.31
C THR A 239 20.64 -14.40 -4.79
N ALA A 240 21.73 -15.05 -5.23
CA ALA A 240 22.13 -15.10 -6.62
C ALA A 240 21.11 -15.84 -7.51
N GLU A 241 20.37 -16.80 -6.96
CA GLU A 241 19.41 -17.63 -7.68
C GLU A 241 18.03 -16.95 -7.87
N VAL A 242 17.82 -15.77 -7.29
CA VAL A 242 16.60 -14.98 -7.46
C VAL A 242 16.76 -14.08 -8.68
N PHE A 243 15.80 -14.15 -9.60
CA PHE A 243 15.82 -13.41 -10.86
C PHE A 243 14.67 -12.39 -10.93
N PRO A 244 14.83 -11.31 -11.70
CA PRO A 244 13.76 -10.39 -12.01
C PRO A 244 12.66 -11.09 -12.84
N VAL A 245 11.42 -11.03 -12.38
CA VAL A 245 10.26 -11.67 -13.03
C VAL A 245 9.13 -10.69 -13.33
N LEU A 246 9.20 -9.48 -12.78
CA LEU A 246 8.15 -8.46 -12.88
C LEU A 246 8.77 -7.09 -13.13
N GLY A 247 8.40 -6.42 -14.22
CA GLY A 247 8.84 -5.06 -14.53
C GLY A 247 7.76 -4.02 -14.20
N ALA A 248 8.15 -2.73 -14.20
CA ALA A 248 7.27 -1.61 -13.86
C ALA A 248 5.99 -1.56 -14.71
N GLU A 249 6.10 -1.77 -16.04
CA GLU A 249 4.94 -1.79 -16.94
C GLU A 249 3.95 -2.89 -16.59
N ARG A 250 4.44 -4.08 -16.25
CA ARG A 250 3.58 -5.20 -15.84
C ARG A 250 2.91 -4.93 -14.50
N ILE A 251 3.60 -4.25 -13.57
CA ILE A 251 2.99 -3.81 -12.30
C ILE A 251 1.83 -2.85 -12.59
N ARG A 252 2.01 -1.83 -13.44
CA ARG A 252 0.93 -0.90 -13.83
C ARG A 252 -0.26 -1.61 -14.46
N MET A 253 0.00 -2.54 -15.36
CA MET A 253 -1.06 -3.37 -15.96
C MET A 253 -1.82 -4.15 -14.88
N CYS A 254 -1.12 -4.80 -13.96
CA CYS A 254 -1.76 -5.52 -12.86
C CYS A 254 -2.58 -4.59 -11.96
N GLN A 255 -2.08 -3.39 -11.62
CA GLN A 255 -2.81 -2.40 -10.84
C GLN A 255 -4.11 -1.96 -11.55
N SER A 256 -4.05 -1.71 -12.86
CA SER A 256 -5.25 -1.35 -13.63
C SER A 256 -6.29 -2.48 -13.71
N LEU A 257 -5.84 -3.74 -13.71
CA LEU A 257 -6.74 -4.90 -13.64
C LEU A 257 -7.38 -5.02 -12.25
N VAL A 258 -6.61 -4.80 -11.18
CA VAL A 258 -7.14 -4.79 -9.81
C VAL A 258 -8.22 -3.73 -9.61
N GLU A 259 -8.05 -2.52 -10.16
CA GLU A 259 -9.07 -1.46 -10.09
C GLU A 259 -10.41 -1.89 -10.70
N ARG A 260 -10.38 -2.74 -11.73
CA ARG A 260 -11.56 -3.23 -12.45
C ARG A 260 -12.26 -4.40 -11.78
N VAL A 261 -11.68 -5.01 -10.74
CA VAL A 261 -12.33 -6.07 -9.96
C VAL A 261 -13.65 -5.54 -9.40
N HIS A 262 -14.72 -6.30 -9.60
CA HIS A 262 -16.06 -5.92 -9.17
C HIS A 262 -16.22 -6.08 -7.64
N ILE A 263 -16.96 -5.18 -7.03
CA ILE A 263 -17.43 -5.30 -5.65
C ILE A 263 -18.91 -4.93 -5.60
N ARG A 264 -19.72 -5.75 -4.93
CA ARG A 264 -21.15 -5.48 -4.75
C ARG A 264 -21.35 -4.41 -3.68
N GLU A 265 -22.45 -3.64 -3.79
CA GLU A 265 -22.79 -2.58 -2.82
C GLU A 265 -22.89 -3.11 -1.39
N GLU A 266 -23.44 -4.31 -1.20
CA GLU A 266 -23.58 -4.91 0.15
C GLU A 266 -22.20 -5.14 0.80
N LEU A 267 -21.14 -5.39 0.00
CA LEU A 267 -19.78 -5.54 0.51
C LEU A 267 -19.13 -4.16 0.76
N VAL A 268 -19.52 -3.12 0.03
CA VAL A 268 -19.11 -1.74 0.32
C VAL A 268 -19.72 -1.30 1.66
N ASP A 269 -21.01 -1.60 1.88
CA ASP A 269 -21.68 -1.34 3.15
C ASP A 269 -21.06 -2.14 4.30
N TYR A 270 -20.64 -3.38 4.04
CA TYR A 270 -19.95 -4.23 5.03
C TYR A 270 -18.61 -3.61 5.45
N ILE A 271 -17.78 -3.13 4.50
CA ILE A 271 -16.53 -2.40 4.80
C ILE A 271 -16.82 -1.15 5.62
N ALA A 272 -17.80 -0.35 5.21
CA ALA A 272 -18.18 0.86 5.91
C ALA A 272 -18.62 0.55 7.35
N SER A 273 -19.39 -0.52 7.54
CA SER A 273 -19.87 -0.99 8.85
C SER A 273 -18.71 -1.43 9.75
N ILE A 274 -17.72 -2.18 9.22
CA ILE A 274 -16.53 -2.56 9.98
C ILE A 274 -15.82 -1.32 10.50
N VAL A 275 -15.50 -0.36 9.62
CA VAL A 275 -14.77 0.85 10.02
C VAL A 275 -15.60 1.75 10.93
N HIS A 276 -16.92 1.88 10.69
CA HIS A 276 -17.82 2.63 11.54
C HIS A 276 -17.89 2.06 12.96
N ASN A 277 -17.94 0.73 13.10
CA ASN A 277 -17.93 0.05 14.39
C ASN A 277 -16.65 0.33 15.18
N THR A 278 -15.48 0.54 14.54
CA THR A 278 -14.27 0.93 15.28
C THR A 278 -14.42 2.26 16.02
N ARG A 279 -15.31 3.16 15.56
CA ARG A 279 -15.55 4.48 16.18
C ARG A 279 -16.64 4.45 17.24
N ASN A 280 -17.47 3.41 17.25
CA ASN A 280 -18.61 3.24 18.16
C ASN A 280 -18.48 1.99 19.01
N ASN A 281 -17.26 1.56 19.31
CA ASN A 281 -16.95 0.43 20.18
C ASN A 281 -16.37 0.94 21.50
N GLY A 282 -16.94 0.49 22.62
CA GLY A 282 -16.47 0.88 23.96
C GLY A 282 -15.04 0.44 24.30
N ASP A 283 -14.52 -0.56 23.60
CA ASP A 283 -13.15 -1.08 23.78
C ASP A 283 -12.08 -0.28 23.03
N ILE A 284 -12.51 0.68 22.18
CA ILE A 284 -11.62 1.47 21.32
C ILE A 284 -11.65 2.94 21.75
N TYR A 285 -10.50 3.45 22.14
CA TYR A 285 -10.29 4.86 22.46
C TYR A 285 -10.25 5.75 21.21
N LEU A 286 -9.53 5.29 20.15
CA LEU A 286 -9.45 5.98 18.87
C LEU A 286 -9.82 5.01 17.76
N GLY A 287 -10.90 5.30 17.03
CA GLY A 287 -11.35 4.53 15.87
C GLY A 287 -10.67 4.95 14.56
N ALA A 288 -10.77 4.09 13.55
CA ALA A 288 -10.11 4.27 12.27
C ALA A 288 -10.73 5.40 11.41
N SER A 289 -9.88 6.07 10.61
CA SER A 289 -10.25 7.12 9.67
C SER A 289 -10.96 6.56 8.42
N PRO A 290 -11.61 7.40 7.57
CA PRO A 290 -12.15 6.95 6.28
C PRO A 290 -11.08 6.39 5.33
N ARG A 291 -9.79 6.74 5.51
CA ARG A 291 -8.67 6.13 4.77
C ARG A 291 -8.63 4.60 4.97
N ALA A 292 -9.03 4.12 6.15
CA ALA A 292 -9.11 2.68 6.42
C ALA A 292 -10.14 1.98 5.53
N SER A 293 -11.32 2.59 5.29
CA SER A 293 -12.32 2.01 4.38
C SER A 293 -11.79 1.88 2.96
N LEU A 294 -11.12 2.93 2.45
CA LEU A 294 -10.48 2.91 1.14
C LEU A 294 -9.32 1.89 1.06
N ALA A 295 -8.56 1.75 2.14
CA ALA A 295 -7.47 0.77 2.23
C ALA A 295 -8.01 -0.67 2.18
N ILE A 296 -9.06 -0.98 2.95
CA ILE A 296 -9.72 -2.29 2.92
C ILE A 296 -10.30 -2.58 1.52
N LEU A 297 -10.99 -1.60 0.91
CA LEU A 297 -11.56 -1.75 -0.43
C LEU A 297 -10.49 -2.10 -1.47
N LYS A 298 -9.40 -1.32 -1.53
CA LYS A 298 -8.29 -1.57 -2.47
C LYS A 298 -7.63 -2.92 -2.23
N ALA A 299 -7.35 -3.24 -0.96
CA ALA A 299 -6.69 -4.47 -0.58
C ALA A 299 -7.56 -5.72 -0.85
N ALA A 300 -8.87 -5.66 -0.61
CA ALA A 300 -9.80 -6.74 -0.91
C ALA A 300 -9.91 -7.01 -2.42
N LYS A 301 -9.95 -5.94 -3.26
CA LYS A 301 -9.89 -6.10 -4.71
C LYS A 301 -8.59 -6.75 -5.18
N ALA A 302 -7.45 -6.35 -4.63
CA ALA A 302 -6.16 -6.96 -4.94
C ALA A 302 -6.11 -8.43 -4.50
N MET A 303 -6.65 -8.76 -3.33
CA MET A 303 -6.75 -10.15 -2.85
C MET A 303 -7.62 -11.02 -3.76
N ALA A 304 -8.78 -10.52 -4.20
CA ALA A 304 -9.63 -11.21 -5.17
C ALA A 304 -8.88 -11.45 -6.50
N ALA A 305 -8.17 -10.43 -7.01
CA ALA A 305 -7.41 -10.52 -8.24
C ALA A 305 -6.27 -11.55 -8.18
N ILE A 306 -5.52 -11.60 -7.06
CA ILE A 306 -4.46 -12.59 -6.82
C ILE A 306 -5.03 -14.00 -6.82
N ASN A 307 -6.24 -14.18 -6.30
CA ASN A 307 -6.96 -15.46 -6.32
C ASN A 307 -7.66 -15.75 -7.66
N GLY A 308 -7.47 -14.91 -8.69
CA GLY A 308 -8.05 -15.08 -10.02
C GLY A 308 -9.56 -14.85 -10.07
N ARG A 309 -10.14 -14.14 -9.10
CA ARG A 309 -11.58 -13.82 -9.04
C ARG A 309 -11.86 -12.39 -9.50
N GLU A 310 -12.84 -12.26 -10.38
CA GLU A 310 -13.28 -10.97 -10.94
C GLU A 310 -14.13 -10.14 -9.97
N PHE A 311 -14.45 -10.71 -8.81
CA PHE A 311 -15.26 -10.11 -7.77
C PHE A 311 -14.72 -10.38 -6.38
N VAL A 312 -14.95 -9.43 -5.48
CA VAL A 312 -14.61 -9.52 -4.05
C VAL A 312 -15.62 -10.39 -3.33
N ILE A 313 -15.15 -11.18 -2.38
CA ILE A 313 -15.96 -11.94 -1.43
C ILE A 313 -15.70 -11.46 0.01
N PRO A 314 -16.59 -11.76 0.97
CA PRO A 314 -16.42 -11.31 2.36
C PRO A 314 -15.08 -11.72 2.98
N GLU A 315 -14.58 -12.91 2.65
CA GLU A 315 -13.32 -13.46 3.17
C GLU A 315 -12.11 -12.60 2.77
N ASP A 316 -12.14 -11.95 1.59
CA ASP A 316 -11.08 -11.03 1.17
C ASP A 316 -11.03 -9.82 2.09
N ILE A 317 -12.20 -9.28 2.44
CA ILE A 317 -12.34 -8.14 3.36
C ILE A 317 -11.85 -8.53 4.75
N GLN A 318 -12.27 -9.70 5.25
CA GLN A 318 -11.89 -10.21 6.56
C GLN A 318 -10.37 -10.43 6.66
N TYR A 319 -9.74 -10.97 5.60
CA TYR A 319 -8.31 -11.21 5.55
C TYR A 319 -7.50 -9.92 5.69
N VAL A 320 -7.89 -8.86 4.99
CA VAL A 320 -7.15 -7.60 4.98
C VAL A 320 -7.54 -6.65 6.11
N ALA A 321 -8.65 -6.91 6.81
CA ALA A 321 -9.16 -6.01 7.86
C ALA A 321 -8.14 -5.77 8.97
N TYR A 322 -7.56 -6.84 9.54
CA TYR A 322 -6.59 -6.70 10.62
C TYR A 322 -5.32 -5.95 10.19
N PRO A 323 -4.58 -6.33 9.14
CA PRO A 323 -3.38 -5.61 8.74
C PRO A 323 -3.63 -4.14 8.34
N VAL A 324 -4.85 -3.79 7.93
CA VAL A 324 -5.26 -2.40 7.69
C VAL A 324 -5.58 -1.66 8.99
N LEU A 325 -6.28 -2.28 9.94
CA LEU A 325 -6.85 -1.60 11.10
C LEU A 325 -5.90 -1.55 12.30
N ASN A 326 -4.95 -2.49 12.44
CA ASN A 326 -4.16 -2.66 13.64
C ASN A 326 -3.30 -1.45 14.05
N HIS A 327 -2.97 -0.56 13.11
CA HIS A 327 -2.22 0.68 13.34
C HIS A 327 -3.09 1.94 13.27
N ARG A 328 -4.40 1.77 13.07
CA ARG A 328 -5.39 2.84 12.91
C ARG A 328 -6.40 2.92 14.06
N ILE A 329 -6.32 1.95 14.98
CA ILE A 329 -7.14 1.94 16.20
C ILE A 329 -6.24 1.93 17.42
N ILE A 330 -6.73 2.54 18.50
CA ILE A 330 -6.11 2.50 19.82
C ILE A 330 -7.15 1.95 20.79
N LEU A 331 -6.77 0.92 21.52
CA LEU A 331 -7.64 0.33 22.54
C LEU A 331 -7.76 1.24 23.75
N THR A 332 -8.78 1.04 24.56
CA THR A 332 -8.88 1.67 25.88
C THR A 332 -7.86 1.02 26.83
N PRO A 333 -7.33 1.79 27.81
CA PRO A 333 -6.40 1.22 28.80
C PRO A 333 -6.98 0.02 29.57
N GLU A 334 -8.28 0.04 29.83
CA GLU A 334 -9.00 -1.04 30.52
C GLU A 334 -8.91 -2.33 29.69
N ARG A 335 -9.14 -2.23 28.37
CA ARG A 335 -9.13 -3.40 27.49
C ARG A 335 -7.71 -3.97 27.29
N GLU A 336 -6.69 -3.10 27.23
CA GLU A 336 -5.28 -3.51 27.22
C GLU A 336 -4.88 -4.20 28.53
N MET A 337 -5.35 -3.70 29.69
CA MET A 337 -5.07 -4.31 31.00
C MET A 337 -5.75 -5.69 31.17
N GLU A 338 -6.85 -5.95 30.49
CA GLU A 338 -7.49 -7.27 30.40
C GLU A 338 -6.71 -8.26 29.54
N GLY A 339 -5.66 -7.81 28.84
CA GLY A 339 -4.78 -8.64 28.00
C GLY A 339 -5.24 -8.83 26.56
N TYR A 340 -6.23 -8.02 26.12
CA TYR A 340 -6.64 -8.02 24.71
C TYR A 340 -5.68 -7.21 23.86
N ASP A 341 -5.46 -7.66 22.64
CA ASP A 341 -4.72 -6.92 21.62
C ASP A 341 -5.65 -6.39 20.50
N THR A 342 -5.10 -5.61 19.60
CA THR A 342 -5.87 -5.04 18.48
C THR A 342 -6.42 -6.12 17.55
N ARG A 343 -5.79 -7.31 17.46
CA ARG A 343 -6.25 -8.43 16.64
C ARG A 343 -7.54 -9.01 17.19
N ASP A 344 -7.61 -9.16 18.51
CA ASP A 344 -8.79 -9.70 19.17
C ASP A 344 -10.01 -8.80 18.93
N VAL A 345 -9.83 -7.49 19.17
CA VAL A 345 -10.90 -6.51 19.00
C VAL A 345 -11.36 -6.38 17.55
N VAL A 346 -10.42 -6.37 16.57
CA VAL A 346 -10.78 -6.37 15.15
C VAL A 346 -11.56 -7.63 14.78
N ASN A 347 -11.12 -8.80 15.26
CA ASN A 347 -11.80 -10.06 15.00
C ASN A 347 -13.21 -10.09 15.63
N GLU A 348 -13.41 -9.52 16.83
CA GLU A 348 -14.72 -9.38 17.46
C GLU A 348 -15.63 -8.48 16.62
N ILE A 349 -15.15 -7.34 16.14
CA ILE A 349 -15.91 -6.44 15.26
C ILE A 349 -16.33 -7.15 13.97
N VAL A 350 -15.40 -7.82 13.30
CA VAL A 350 -15.66 -8.52 12.03
C VAL A 350 -16.70 -9.65 12.23
N LYS A 351 -16.62 -10.38 13.34
CA LYS A 351 -17.58 -11.46 13.65
C LYS A 351 -18.96 -10.96 14.05
N LYS A 352 -19.05 -9.75 14.62
CA LYS A 352 -20.32 -9.16 15.11
C LYS A 352 -21.20 -8.63 13.98
N ILE A 353 -20.59 -8.25 12.85
CA ILE A 353 -21.29 -7.68 11.71
C ILE A 353 -21.78 -8.81 10.81
N ASP A 354 -23.06 -8.78 10.44
CA ASP A 354 -23.64 -9.76 9.53
C ASP A 354 -22.92 -9.76 8.18
N VAL A 355 -22.47 -10.93 7.77
CA VAL A 355 -21.80 -11.11 6.48
C VAL A 355 -22.85 -11.09 5.38
N PRO A 356 -22.73 -10.21 4.36
CA PRO A 356 -23.65 -10.18 3.22
C PRO A 356 -23.62 -11.53 2.47
N ARG A 357 -24.80 -12.02 2.10
CA ARG A 357 -24.97 -13.30 1.37
C ARG A 357 -24.98 -13.12 -0.14
#